data_f04602a9b4c814fd0229dfa839f5285f
#
_entry.id   f04602a9b4c814fd0229dfa839f5285f
#
_cell.length_a   1.000
_cell.length_b   1.000
_cell.length_c   1.000
_cell.angle_alpha   90.00
_cell.angle_beta   90.00
_cell.angle_gamma   90.00
#
_symmetry.space_group_name_H-M   'P 1'
#
loop_
_entity.id
_entity.type
_entity.pdbx_description
1 polymer ?
#
loop_
_entity_poly.entity_id
_entity_poly.type
_entity_poly.pdbx_seq_one_letter_code
_entity_poly.pdbx_strand_id
1 'polypeptide(L)'
;EYDSETEADDTPAAEYMDGAALTILNYTPEAMSWTNTVILVEETTGDILNDALYHREQKVEELYHCLIEENAQSDVVSTITNSVTAGDHDFDLAMLFDSKVADVLTADRLSSWNNLDLDLTQPWFDSDATKQYNFYGTQAAISGAYSLYNYSTSHAFLFNNDLKQAHGITDDFYELVRDGKWTVDALYKYAAMAVNDLDGDGTMNPKND
;
A
#
# COMPACT_ATOMS: atom_id res chain seq x y z
N GLU A 1 19.73 -5.26 -12.94
CA GLU A 1 20.80 -4.86 -11.98
C GLU A 1 20.26 -3.64 -11.24
N TYR A 2 19.92 -3.84 -9.97
CA TYR A 2 19.55 -2.77 -9.07
C TYR A 2 20.87 -2.09 -8.68
N ASP A 3 21.06 -0.87 -9.14
CA ASP A 3 22.27 -0.10 -8.87
C ASP A 3 22.23 0.28 -7.38
N SER A 4 23.08 -0.35 -6.59
CA SER A 4 23.28 0.00 -5.19
C SER A 4 24.13 1.29 -5.12
N GLU A 5 23.58 2.40 -5.55
CA GLU A 5 24.11 3.69 -5.13
C GLU A 5 23.93 3.76 -3.61
N THR A 6 25.01 4.04 -2.94
CA THR A 6 25.08 4.24 -1.50
C THR A 6 24.02 5.26 -1.11
N GLU A 7 22.88 4.77 -0.60
CA GLU A 7 21.92 5.62 0.08
C GLU A 7 22.68 6.38 1.17
N ALA A 8 22.63 7.70 1.11
CA ALA A 8 23.08 8.50 2.22
C ALA A 8 22.33 7.99 3.46
N ASP A 9 23.04 7.76 4.55
CA ASP A 9 22.44 7.35 5.82
C ASP A 9 21.67 8.55 6.39
N ASP A 10 20.46 8.76 5.85
CA ASP A 10 19.51 9.76 6.30
C ASP A 10 18.71 9.28 7.52
N THR A 11 19.28 8.31 8.27
CA THR A 11 18.68 7.88 9.53
C THR A 11 18.64 9.10 10.46
N PRO A 12 17.46 9.58 10.88
CA PRO A 12 17.36 10.69 11.81
C PRO A 12 18.17 10.40 13.06
N ALA A 13 18.81 11.44 13.64
CA ALA A 13 19.50 11.28 14.91
C ALA A 13 18.54 10.64 15.92
N ALA A 14 18.88 9.45 16.41
CA ALA A 14 18.00 8.68 17.29
C ALA A 14 17.73 9.48 18.56
N GLU A 15 16.51 9.97 18.72
CA GLU A 15 16.01 10.34 20.04
C GLU A 15 15.54 9.05 20.71
N TYR A 16 16.15 8.71 21.83
CA TYR A 16 15.79 7.51 22.58
C TYR A 16 14.39 7.66 23.17
N MET A 17 13.52 6.71 22.89
CA MET A 17 12.14 6.69 23.40
C MET A 17 12.03 6.06 24.79
N ASP A 18 13.15 5.68 25.38
CA ASP A 18 13.29 5.21 26.79
C ASP A 18 12.41 3.98 27.11
N GLY A 19 12.17 3.12 26.12
CA GLY A 19 11.31 1.94 26.24
C GLY A 19 9.81 2.23 26.07
N ALA A 20 9.45 3.41 25.59
CA ALA A 20 8.05 3.71 25.29
C ALA A 20 7.50 2.82 24.16
N ALA A 21 6.24 2.44 24.24
CA ALA A 21 5.54 1.75 23.17
C ALA A 21 4.98 2.75 22.15
N LEU A 22 5.08 2.40 20.86
CA LEU A 22 4.35 3.02 19.76
C LEU A 22 3.29 2.02 19.29
N THR A 23 2.03 2.32 19.58
CA THR A 23 0.91 1.44 19.22
C THR A 23 0.29 1.84 17.89
N ILE A 24 0.27 0.92 16.94
CA ILE A 24 -0.31 1.12 15.60
C ILE A 24 -1.65 0.40 15.52
N LEU A 25 -2.73 1.16 15.35
CA LEU A 25 -4.06 0.61 15.07
C LEU A 25 -4.10 0.16 13.60
N ASN A 26 -4.44 -1.10 13.38
CA ASN A 26 -4.44 -1.70 12.05
C ASN A 26 -5.65 -2.61 11.83
N TYR A 27 -5.87 -3.03 10.59
CA TYR A 27 -6.90 -4.01 10.25
C TYR A 27 -6.42 -5.43 10.51
N THR A 28 -7.31 -6.29 11.05
CA THR A 28 -7.01 -7.72 11.11
C THR A 28 -6.93 -8.32 9.70
N PRO A 29 -6.09 -9.34 9.46
CA PRO A 29 -5.98 -10.00 8.16
C PRO A 29 -7.31 -10.57 7.65
N GLU A 30 -8.19 -11.04 8.55
CA GLU A 30 -9.50 -11.59 8.21
C GLU A 30 -10.46 -10.52 7.71
N ALA A 31 -10.39 -9.30 8.26
CA ALA A 31 -11.21 -8.17 7.82
C ALA A 31 -10.84 -7.72 6.41
N MET A 32 -9.58 -7.95 6.00
CA MET A 32 -9.00 -7.49 4.74
C MET A 32 -8.33 -8.62 3.97
N SER A 33 -9.03 -9.76 3.84
CA SER A 33 -8.51 -11.00 3.24
C SER A 33 -8.06 -10.88 1.77
N TRP A 34 -8.37 -9.77 1.10
CA TRP A 34 -8.01 -9.49 -0.29
C TRP A 34 -6.69 -8.71 -0.43
N THR A 35 -6.06 -8.32 0.67
CA THR A 35 -4.79 -7.58 0.67
C THR A 35 -3.91 -8.00 1.86
N ASN A 36 -2.66 -7.55 1.85
CA ASN A 36 -1.75 -7.77 2.96
C ASN A 36 -1.71 -6.54 3.87
N THR A 37 -2.22 -6.70 5.09
CA THR A 37 -2.21 -5.66 6.13
C THR A 37 -1.16 -5.89 7.21
N VAL A 38 -0.39 -6.97 7.14
CA VAL A 38 0.61 -7.35 8.15
C VAL A 38 1.71 -6.29 8.26
N ILE A 39 1.90 -5.75 9.46
CA ILE A 39 2.98 -4.80 9.77
C ILE A 39 4.00 -5.38 10.74
N LEU A 40 3.57 -6.25 11.67
CA LEU A 40 4.43 -6.93 12.63
C LEU A 40 4.33 -8.44 12.48
N VAL A 41 5.40 -9.15 12.83
CA VAL A 41 5.47 -10.61 12.85
C VAL A 41 6.26 -11.08 14.08
N GLU A 42 5.83 -12.19 14.69
CA GLU A 42 6.38 -12.65 15.96
C GLU A 42 7.77 -13.31 15.84
N GLU A 43 8.03 -13.97 14.69
CA GLU A 43 9.26 -14.74 14.50
C GLU A 43 9.64 -14.87 13.02
N THR A 44 10.89 -15.24 12.76
CA THR A 44 11.34 -15.60 11.41
C THR A 44 10.84 -17.00 11.04
N THR A 45 10.39 -17.15 9.78
CA THR A 45 9.83 -18.41 9.27
C THR A 45 10.61 -19.01 8.10
N GLY A 46 11.61 -18.27 7.58
CA GLY A 46 12.31 -18.58 6.33
C GLY A 46 11.60 -18.05 5.09
N ASP A 47 10.44 -17.44 5.22
CA ASP A 47 9.81 -16.66 4.17
C ASP A 47 10.47 -15.28 4.06
N ILE A 48 10.85 -14.89 2.84
CA ILE A 48 11.65 -13.67 2.60
C ILE A 48 10.92 -12.42 3.10
N LEU A 49 9.60 -12.34 2.89
CA LEU A 49 8.82 -11.17 3.29
C LEU A 49 8.61 -11.13 4.79
N ASN A 50 8.25 -12.26 5.40
CA ASN A 50 8.10 -12.38 6.85
C ASN A 50 9.40 -12.00 7.57
N ASP A 51 10.51 -12.55 7.15
CA ASP A 51 11.80 -12.30 7.80
C ASP A 51 12.26 -10.85 7.62
N ALA A 52 11.94 -10.22 6.47
CA ALA A 52 12.21 -8.80 6.26
C ALA A 52 11.37 -7.89 7.19
N LEU A 53 10.11 -8.23 7.43
CA LEU A 53 9.25 -7.52 8.39
C LEU A 53 9.80 -7.65 9.81
N TYR A 54 10.15 -8.86 10.22
CA TYR A 54 10.75 -9.11 11.52
C TYR A 54 12.02 -8.28 11.75
N HIS A 55 12.96 -8.34 10.80
CA HIS A 55 14.21 -7.58 10.93
C HIS A 55 14.01 -6.06 10.86
N ARG A 56 13.03 -5.57 10.11
CA ARG A 56 12.68 -4.15 10.09
C ARG A 56 12.24 -3.68 11.47
N GLU A 57 11.32 -4.42 12.11
CA GLU A 57 10.82 -4.13 13.45
C GLU A 57 11.97 -4.08 14.45
N GLN A 58 12.76 -5.17 14.55
CA GLN A 58 13.87 -5.26 15.47
C GLN A 58 14.88 -4.12 15.29
N LYS A 59 15.18 -3.75 14.04
CA LYS A 59 16.07 -2.63 13.74
C LYS A 59 15.53 -1.29 14.25
N VAL A 60 14.24 -1.04 14.11
CA VAL A 60 13.62 0.21 14.58
C VAL A 60 13.59 0.24 16.11
N GLU A 61 13.17 -0.84 16.74
CA GLU A 61 13.13 -0.94 18.20
C GLU A 61 14.52 -0.77 18.85
N GLU A 62 15.53 -1.41 18.26
CA GLU A 62 16.91 -1.27 18.71
C GLU A 62 17.44 0.16 18.53
N LEU A 63 17.18 0.77 17.35
CA LEU A 63 17.68 2.09 17.00
C LEU A 63 17.10 3.18 17.89
N TYR A 64 15.79 3.13 18.17
CA TYR A 64 15.07 4.16 18.92
C TYR A 64 14.81 3.80 20.38
N HIS A 65 15.18 2.60 20.82
CA HIS A 65 14.89 2.07 22.17
C HIS A 65 13.39 2.18 22.50
N CYS A 66 12.56 1.71 21.59
CA CYS A 66 11.10 1.68 21.73
C CYS A 66 10.57 0.26 21.59
N LEU A 67 9.27 0.09 21.81
CA LEU A 67 8.52 -1.11 21.44
C LEU A 67 7.51 -0.72 20.37
N ILE A 68 7.33 -1.54 19.34
CA ILE A 68 6.27 -1.37 18.35
C ILE A 68 5.18 -2.39 18.63
N GLU A 69 3.98 -1.91 18.89
CA GLU A 69 2.81 -2.74 19.19
C GLU A 69 1.74 -2.57 18.13
N GLU A 70 1.01 -3.63 17.83
CA GLU A 70 -0.13 -3.59 16.92
C GLU A 70 -1.44 -3.82 17.66
N ASN A 71 -2.37 -2.88 17.51
CA ASN A 71 -3.77 -3.03 17.91
C ASN A 71 -4.59 -3.38 16.66
N ALA A 72 -4.77 -4.69 16.39
CA ALA A 72 -5.47 -5.16 15.20
C ALA A 72 -6.98 -5.24 15.42
N GLN A 73 -7.76 -4.55 14.58
CA GLN A 73 -9.20 -4.43 14.68
C GLN A 73 -9.91 -4.71 13.35
N SER A 74 -11.10 -5.27 13.40
CA SER A 74 -11.90 -5.49 12.19
C SER A 74 -12.53 -4.20 11.63
N ASP A 75 -12.76 -3.21 12.48
CA ASP A 75 -13.31 -1.89 12.12
C ASP A 75 -12.50 -0.78 12.77
N VAL A 76 -11.45 -0.36 12.05
CA VAL A 76 -10.54 0.70 12.49
C VAL A 76 -11.25 2.05 12.66
N VAL A 77 -12.21 2.40 11.77
CA VAL A 77 -12.94 3.68 11.85
C VAL A 77 -13.78 3.76 13.11
N SER A 78 -14.49 2.70 13.44
CA SER A 78 -15.28 2.65 14.69
C SER A 78 -14.38 2.68 15.93
N THR A 79 -13.22 2.00 15.88
CA THR A 79 -12.25 2.02 16.98
C THR A 79 -11.70 3.44 17.21
N ILE A 80 -11.28 4.15 16.16
CA ILE A 80 -10.87 5.57 16.24
C ILE A 80 -11.98 6.42 16.86
N THR A 81 -13.20 6.25 16.37
CA THR A 81 -14.37 7.01 16.84
C THR A 81 -14.61 6.83 18.33
N ASN A 82 -14.57 5.58 18.78
CA ASN A 82 -14.85 5.23 20.17
C ASN A 82 -13.74 5.72 21.10
N SER A 83 -12.47 5.47 20.74
CA SER A 83 -11.31 5.90 21.53
C SER A 83 -11.27 7.42 21.70
N VAL A 84 -11.40 8.19 20.60
CA VAL A 84 -11.43 9.66 20.67
C VAL A 84 -12.62 10.18 21.47
N THR A 85 -13.80 9.56 21.36
CA THR A 85 -14.99 9.97 22.10
C THR A 85 -14.87 9.69 23.60
N ALA A 86 -14.22 8.58 23.95
CA ALA A 86 -13.97 8.21 25.35
C ALA A 86 -12.80 9.00 25.97
N GLY A 87 -11.94 9.59 25.16
CA GLY A 87 -10.70 10.24 25.58
C GLY A 87 -9.60 9.24 25.94
N ASP A 88 -9.68 8.05 25.37
CA ASP A 88 -8.69 6.99 25.54
C ASP A 88 -7.47 7.24 24.63
N HIS A 89 -6.35 6.60 24.96
CA HIS A 89 -5.10 6.65 24.20
C HIS A 89 -4.66 5.21 23.85
N ASP A 90 -5.53 4.49 23.13
CA ASP A 90 -5.33 3.07 22.82
C ASP A 90 -4.39 2.84 21.63
N PHE A 91 -4.01 3.90 20.94
CA PHE A 91 -3.08 3.87 19.81
C PHE A 91 -2.49 5.26 19.54
N ASP A 92 -1.32 5.30 18.91
CA ASP A 92 -0.62 6.52 18.50
C ASP A 92 -0.80 6.79 17.01
N LEU A 93 -0.78 5.75 16.19
CA LEU A 93 -0.95 5.80 14.73
C LEU A 93 -2.11 4.91 14.30
N ALA A 94 -2.76 5.26 13.20
CA ALA A 94 -3.79 4.40 12.59
C ALA A 94 -3.51 4.17 11.09
N MET A 95 -3.56 2.92 10.68
CA MET A 95 -3.54 2.53 9.28
C MET A 95 -4.96 2.60 8.73
N LEU A 96 -5.16 3.39 7.67
CA LEU A 96 -6.48 3.59 7.06
C LEU A 96 -6.40 3.32 5.56
N PHE A 97 -7.44 2.72 5.01
CA PHE A 97 -7.65 2.76 3.57
C PHE A 97 -8.05 4.18 3.14
N ASP A 98 -7.63 4.58 1.96
CA ASP A 98 -7.91 5.89 1.36
C ASP A 98 -9.41 6.22 1.38
N SER A 99 -10.26 5.25 1.07
CA SER A 99 -11.72 5.38 1.12
C SER A 99 -12.28 5.65 2.51
N LYS A 100 -11.50 5.43 3.57
CA LYS A 100 -11.88 5.60 4.98
C LYS A 100 -11.33 6.87 5.63
N VAL A 101 -10.36 7.51 5.00
CA VAL A 101 -9.75 8.75 5.53
C VAL A 101 -10.81 9.84 5.72
N ALA A 102 -11.74 10.01 4.77
CA ALA A 102 -12.82 10.99 4.87
C ALA A 102 -13.76 10.75 6.05
N ASP A 103 -14.01 9.48 6.42
CA ASP A 103 -14.93 9.12 7.51
C ASP A 103 -14.42 9.60 8.89
N VAL A 104 -13.10 9.69 9.05
CA VAL A 104 -12.47 10.13 10.32
C VAL A 104 -12.11 11.61 10.31
N LEU A 105 -11.84 12.21 9.15
CA LEU A 105 -11.52 13.63 9.00
C LEU A 105 -12.67 14.56 9.41
N THR A 106 -13.89 14.22 9.05
CA THR A 106 -15.08 15.06 9.25
C THR A 106 -15.41 15.30 10.72
N ALA A 107 -14.81 14.57 11.63
CA ALA A 107 -15.11 14.61 13.06
C ALA A 107 -13.96 15.14 13.93
N ASP A 108 -12.92 15.73 13.32
CA ASP A 108 -11.72 16.24 14.03
C ASP A 108 -11.07 15.18 14.95
N ARG A 109 -10.99 13.96 14.44
CA ARG A 109 -10.53 12.78 15.18
C ARG A 109 -9.07 12.46 14.99
N LEU A 110 -8.39 13.14 14.07
CA LEU A 110 -6.99 12.93 13.75
C LEU A 110 -6.20 14.21 13.96
N SER A 111 -5.02 14.07 14.50
CA SER A 111 -4.03 15.16 14.50
C SER A 111 -3.47 15.36 13.11
N SER A 112 -3.13 16.62 12.78
CA SER A 112 -2.47 16.93 11.52
C SER A 112 -1.01 16.47 11.55
N TRP A 113 -0.55 15.86 10.47
CA TRP A 113 0.86 15.55 10.25
C TRP A 113 1.75 16.80 10.19
N ASN A 114 1.16 17.99 9.97
CA ASN A 114 1.88 19.28 10.04
C ASN A 114 2.42 19.58 11.45
N ASN A 115 1.92 18.90 12.46
CA ASN A 115 2.39 19.06 13.84
C ASN A 115 3.71 18.31 14.11
N LEU A 116 4.14 17.47 13.15
CA LEU A 116 5.39 16.73 13.20
C LEU A 116 6.38 17.34 12.21
N ASP A 117 7.66 17.36 12.58
CA ASP A 117 8.76 17.84 11.71
C ASP A 117 9.16 16.72 10.74
N LEU A 118 8.31 16.44 9.73
CA LEU A 118 8.52 15.41 8.73
C LEU A 118 8.77 16.05 7.36
N ASP A 119 9.85 15.65 6.72
CA ASP A 119 10.11 15.97 5.31
C ASP A 119 9.35 14.97 4.41
N LEU A 120 8.14 15.36 3.99
CA LEU A 120 7.28 14.56 3.11
C LEU A 120 7.76 14.54 1.64
N THR A 121 8.91 15.14 1.31
CA THR A 121 9.53 15.06 -0.02
C THR A 121 10.46 13.86 -0.18
N GLN A 122 10.73 13.15 0.90
CA GLN A 122 11.59 11.97 0.89
C GLN A 122 11.03 10.85 0.00
N PRO A 123 11.88 10.05 -0.67
CA PRO A 123 11.48 9.11 -1.71
C PRO A 123 10.62 7.93 -1.21
N TRP A 124 10.59 7.68 0.08
CA TRP A 124 9.70 6.66 0.67
C TRP A 124 8.26 7.12 0.88
N PHE A 125 7.97 8.43 0.75
CA PHE A 125 6.62 8.94 0.71
C PHE A 125 6.09 8.98 -0.73
N ASP A 126 4.84 8.56 -0.93
CA ASP A 126 4.14 8.78 -2.19
C ASP A 126 3.69 10.25 -2.25
N SER A 127 4.44 11.06 -2.99
CA SER A 127 4.22 12.50 -3.04
C SER A 127 2.86 12.88 -3.64
N ASP A 128 2.33 12.09 -4.57
CA ASP A 128 1.08 12.40 -5.26
C ASP A 128 -0.12 11.97 -4.42
N ALA A 129 -0.08 10.77 -3.81
CA ALA A 129 -1.09 10.36 -2.86
C ALA A 129 -1.08 11.26 -1.61
N THR A 130 0.09 11.60 -1.08
CA THR A 130 0.21 12.49 0.09
C THR A 130 -0.41 13.86 -0.16
N LYS A 131 -0.20 14.47 -1.34
CA LYS A 131 -0.84 15.74 -1.72
C LYS A 131 -2.36 15.69 -1.74
N GLN A 132 -2.94 14.53 -2.09
CA GLN A 132 -4.40 14.36 -2.13
C GLN A 132 -5.03 14.38 -0.73
N TYR A 133 -4.23 14.07 0.31
CA TYR A 133 -4.68 14.13 1.71
C TYR A 133 -4.39 15.47 2.40
N ASN A 134 -4.01 16.49 1.64
CA ASN A 134 -3.87 17.85 2.15
C ASN A 134 -5.15 18.63 1.91
N PHE A 135 -5.88 18.95 2.97
CA PHE A 135 -7.14 19.68 2.91
C PHE A 135 -6.95 21.08 3.51
N TYR A 136 -6.97 22.10 2.67
CA TYR A 136 -6.81 23.50 3.07
C TYR A 136 -5.57 23.78 3.92
N GLY A 137 -4.47 23.09 3.63
CA GLY A 137 -3.21 23.22 4.35
C GLY A 137 -3.06 22.28 5.55
N THR A 138 -4.05 21.46 5.85
CA THR A 138 -3.98 20.41 6.87
C THR A 138 -3.62 19.08 6.23
N GLN A 139 -2.46 18.54 6.58
CA GLN A 139 -2.05 17.20 6.12
C GLN A 139 -2.70 16.14 7.01
N ALA A 140 -3.75 15.55 6.52
CA ALA A 140 -4.59 14.64 7.30
C ALA A 140 -4.09 13.20 7.33
N ALA A 141 -3.47 12.75 6.23
CA ALA A 141 -2.87 11.43 6.11
C ALA A 141 -1.63 11.51 5.22
N ILE A 142 -0.79 10.50 5.30
CA ILE A 142 0.38 10.31 4.44
C ILE A 142 0.31 8.92 3.81
N SER A 143 0.94 8.75 2.66
CA SER A 143 1.07 7.47 1.98
C SER A 143 2.53 7.23 1.62
N GLY A 144 2.95 5.97 1.56
CA GLY A 144 4.33 5.65 1.21
C GLY A 144 4.70 4.18 1.33
N ALA A 145 5.99 3.91 1.20
CA ALA A 145 6.57 2.57 1.17
C ALA A 145 6.56 1.82 2.51
N TYR A 146 6.14 2.46 3.58
CA TYR A 146 6.03 1.85 4.91
C TYR A 146 4.96 0.75 5.02
N SER A 147 4.01 0.73 4.09
CA SER A 147 2.90 -0.23 4.05
C SER A 147 3.02 -1.19 2.87
N LEU A 148 2.90 -2.50 3.14
CA LEU A 148 2.79 -3.53 2.10
C LEU A 148 1.50 -3.45 1.31
N TYR A 149 0.47 -2.82 1.85
CA TYR A 149 -0.82 -2.62 1.22
C TYR A 149 -0.68 -2.01 -0.18
N ASN A 150 0.12 -0.96 -0.34
CA ASN A 150 0.31 -0.28 -1.61
C ASN A 150 0.89 -1.20 -2.70
N TYR A 151 1.70 -2.18 -2.32
CA TYR A 151 2.26 -3.16 -3.26
C TYR A 151 1.27 -4.28 -3.56
N SER A 152 0.56 -4.79 -2.56
CA SER A 152 -0.38 -5.91 -2.70
C SER A 152 -1.65 -5.54 -3.47
N THR A 153 -2.01 -4.26 -3.55
CA THR A 153 -3.18 -3.74 -4.27
C THR A 153 -2.86 -3.12 -5.62
N SER A 154 -1.62 -3.26 -6.10
CA SER A 154 -1.25 -2.77 -7.43
C SER A 154 -2.07 -3.45 -8.52
N HIS A 155 -2.68 -2.64 -9.38
CA HIS A 155 -3.43 -3.14 -10.54
C HIS A 155 -2.50 -3.29 -11.73
N ALA A 156 -2.59 -4.43 -12.42
CA ALA A 156 -1.78 -4.71 -13.59
C ALA A 156 -2.60 -5.38 -14.69
N PHE A 157 -2.27 -5.08 -15.94
CA PHE A 157 -2.75 -5.86 -17.08
C PHE A 157 -1.81 -7.04 -17.31
N LEU A 158 -2.36 -8.25 -17.23
CA LEU A 158 -1.66 -9.46 -17.58
C LEU A 158 -2.05 -9.89 -19.00
N PHE A 159 -1.10 -10.38 -19.78
CA PHE A 159 -1.36 -10.93 -21.10
C PHE A 159 -0.57 -12.21 -21.31
N ASN A 160 -1.17 -13.13 -22.09
CA ASN A 160 -0.54 -14.38 -22.46
C ASN A 160 0.29 -14.17 -23.73
N ASN A 161 1.61 -14.38 -23.67
CA ASN A 161 2.52 -14.21 -24.80
C ASN A 161 2.26 -15.22 -25.92
N ASP A 162 1.90 -16.45 -25.60
CA ASP A 162 1.65 -17.48 -26.61
C ASP A 162 0.37 -17.15 -27.38
N LEU A 163 -0.66 -16.71 -26.70
CA LEU A 163 -1.90 -16.24 -27.31
C LEU A 163 -1.66 -15.01 -28.20
N LYS A 164 -0.88 -14.05 -27.71
CA LYS A 164 -0.45 -12.87 -28.48
C LYS A 164 0.22 -13.27 -29.79
N GLN A 165 1.15 -14.22 -29.74
CA GLN A 165 1.85 -14.73 -30.94
C GLN A 165 0.92 -15.49 -31.85
N ALA A 166 0.06 -16.37 -31.34
CA ALA A 166 -0.90 -17.17 -32.11
C ALA A 166 -1.86 -16.28 -32.93
N HIS A 167 -2.23 -15.11 -32.39
CA HIS A 167 -3.06 -14.12 -33.09
C HIS A 167 -2.27 -13.11 -33.92
N GLY A 168 -0.96 -13.32 -34.12
CA GLY A 168 -0.12 -12.46 -34.96
C GLY A 168 0.08 -11.04 -34.43
N ILE A 169 -0.11 -10.83 -33.15
CA ILE A 169 0.11 -9.52 -32.51
C ILE A 169 1.61 -9.35 -32.28
N THR A 170 2.25 -8.53 -33.09
CA THR A 170 3.70 -8.31 -33.07
C THR A 170 4.10 -7.08 -32.26
N ASP A 171 3.16 -6.19 -31.95
CA ASP A 171 3.43 -4.97 -31.18
C ASP A 171 4.00 -5.29 -29.79
N ASP A 172 5.02 -4.54 -29.36
CA ASP A 172 5.53 -4.63 -28.01
C ASP A 172 4.64 -3.79 -27.06
N PHE A 173 3.94 -4.45 -26.15
CA PHE A 173 3.03 -3.77 -25.21
C PHE A 173 3.77 -2.88 -24.22
N TYR A 174 5.01 -3.25 -23.84
CA TYR A 174 5.81 -2.42 -22.95
C TYR A 174 6.26 -1.12 -23.64
N GLU A 175 6.61 -1.19 -24.93
CA GLU A 175 6.93 0.00 -25.71
C GLU A 175 5.69 0.90 -25.91
N LEU A 176 4.52 0.32 -26.13
CA LEU A 176 3.27 1.08 -26.20
C LEU A 176 3.00 1.85 -24.90
N VAL A 177 3.31 1.25 -23.74
CA VAL A 177 3.19 1.94 -22.44
C VAL A 177 4.21 3.08 -22.34
N ARG A 178 5.48 2.82 -22.63
CA ARG A 178 6.56 3.85 -22.59
C ARG A 178 6.29 5.02 -23.51
N ASP A 179 5.71 4.75 -24.67
CA ASP A 179 5.35 5.76 -25.68
C ASP A 179 4.04 6.50 -25.35
N GLY A 180 3.34 6.16 -24.26
CA GLY A 180 2.03 6.73 -23.93
C GLY A 180 0.91 6.31 -24.91
N LYS A 181 1.12 5.22 -25.67
CA LYS A 181 0.18 4.69 -26.65
C LYS A 181 -0.69 3.56 -26.12
N TRP A 182 -0.46 3.09 -24.90
CA TRP A 182 -1.33 2.13 -24.22
C TRP A 182 -2.58 2.84 -23.71
N THR A 183 -3.61 2.87 -24.53
CA THR A 183 -4.90 3.53 -24.27
C THR A 183 -6.01 2.48 -24.14
N VAL A 184 -7.21 2.91 -23.72
CA VAL A 184 -8.40 2.04 -23.69
C VAL A 184 -8.72 1.52 -25.09
N ASP A 185 -8.54 2.34 -26.13
CA ASP A 185 -8.74 1.92 -27.54
C ASP A 185 -7.70 0.87 -27.96
N ALA A 186 -6.45 1.02 -27.53
CA ALA A 186 -5.41 0.03 -27.77
C ALA A 186 -5.72 -1.30 -27.06
N LEU A 187 -6.12 -1.25 -25.80
CA LEU A 187 -6.57 -2.42 -25.05
C LEU A 187 -7.73 -3.13 -25.77
N TYR A 188 -8.75 -2.39 -26.18
CA TYR A 188 -9.89 -2.93 -26.90
C TYR A 188 -9.48 -3.57 -28.23
N LYS A 189 -8.62 -2.90 -29.01
CA LYS A 189 -8.08 -3.42 -30.28
C LYS A 189 -7.44 -4.78 -30.07
N TYR A 190 -6.52 -4.92 -29.13
CA TYR A 190 -5.79 -6.17 -28.91
C TYR A 190 -6.65 -7.25 -28.28
N ALA A 191 -7.55 -6.91 -27.37
CA ALA A 191 -8.51 -7.84 -26.82
C ALA A 191 -9.44 -8.42 -27.91
N ALA A 192 -9.93 -7.58 -28.80
CA ALA A 192 -10.78 -8.01 -29.91
C ALA A 192 -10.05 -8.94 -30.91
N MET A 193 -8.73 -8.81 -31.06
CA MET A 193 -7.93 -9.72 -31.91
C MET A 193 -7.75 -11.10 -31.27
N ALA A 194 -7.84 -11.22 -29.95
CA ALA A 194 -7.65 -12.46 -29.22
C ALA A 194 -8.97 -13.21 -28.94
N VAL A 195 -10.08 -12.68 -29.40
CA VAL A 195 -11.39 -13.33 -29.28
C VAL A 195 -11.45 -14.57 -30.17
N ASN A 196 -11.85 -15.70 -29.60
CA ASN A 196 -12.00 -16.93 -30.33
C ASN A 196 -13.17 -17.75 -29.76
N ASP A 197 -14.15 -18.05 -30.59
CA ASP A 197 -15.27 -18.94 -30.27
C ASP A 197 -14.76 -20.41 -30.33
N LEU A 198 -14.39 -20.95 -29.16
CA LEU A 198 -13.75 -22.26 -29.07
C LEU A 198 -14.73 -23.40 -29.15
N ASP A 199 -15.99 -23.23 -28.79
CA ASP A 199 -17.01 -24.27 -28.88
C ASP A 199 -17.87 -24.17 -30.13
N GLY A 200 -17.75 -23.10 -30.92
CA GLY A 200 -18.36 -22.91 -32.23
C GLY A 200 -19.86 -22.63 -32.17
N ASP A 201 -20.38 -22.17 -31.02
CA ASP A 201 -21.82 -21.91 -30.87
C ASP A 201 -22.25 -20.48 -31.35
N GLY A 202 -21.28 -19.66 -31.75
CA GLY A 202 -21.49 -18.30 -32.26
C GLY A 202 -21.74 -17.28 -31.14
N THR A 203 -21.59 -17.65 -29.86
CA THR A 203 -21.83 -16.78 -28.71
C THR A 203 -20.57 -16.75 -27.85
N MET A 204 -19.93 -15.59 -27.71
CA MET A 204 -18.76 -15.45 -26.85
C MET A 204 -19.13 -15.58 -25.38
N ASN A 205 -18.58 -16.59 -24.72
CA ASN A 205 -18.83 -16.88 -23.31
C ASN A 205 -17.49 -17.10 -22.58
N PRO A 206 -17.12 -16.26 -21.60
CA PRO A 206 -15.81 -16.34 -20.93
C PRO A 206 -15.58 -17.62 -20.11
N LYS A 207 -16.53 -18.57 -20.11
CA LYS A 207 -16.35 -19.89 -19.49
C LYS A 207 -15.96 -20.98 -20.48
N ASN A 208 -16.30 -20.78 -21.76
CA ASN A 208 -16.16 -21.79 -22.82
C ASN A 208 -15.19 -21.32 -23.93
N ASP A 209 -14.92 -19.97 -24.02
CA ASP A 209 -14.17 -19.33 -25.09
C ASP A 209 -12.94 -18.60 -24.60
#